data_b0450791332a843e0f4bbf7f3626b755
#
_entry.id   b0450791332a843e0f4bbf7f3626b755
#
_cell.length_a   1.000
_cell.length_b   1.000
_cell.length_c   1.000
_cell.angle_alpha   90.00
_cell.angle_beta   90.00
_cell.angle_gamma   90.00
#
_symmetry.space_group_name_H-M   'P 1'
#
loop_
_entity.id
_entity.type
_entity.pdbx_description
1 polymer ?
#
loop_
_entity_poly.entity_id
_entity_poly.type
_entity_poly.pdbx_seq_one_letter_code
_entity_poly.pdbx_strand_id
1 'polypeptide(L)'
;MSESYSGGTPSVGVKEYYGGQIPFIRSAEINSEITELFLTEEGLKNSSARLVAVGDILYALYGATSGEVGRARLKGAINQAILAIKPHTDYDSEYLAQWLRKSKHSIIETYLQGGQGNLSGTIVKELSVDFPSLKEQKAVGDFFRQLDNLITLHQRKQERI
;
A
#
# COMPACT_ATOMS: atom_id res chain seq x y z
N MET A 1 4.57 5.76 16.28
CA MET A 1 3.27 5.72 15.57
C MET A 1 3.14 4.51 14.65
N SER A 2 4.10 4.24 13.77
CA SER A 2 4.07 3.10 12.86
C SER A 2 5.48 2.61 12.51
N GLU A 3 5.60 1.33 12.21
CA GLU A 3 6.71 0.80 11.43
C GLU A 3 6.41 1.01 9.94
N SER A 4 7.39 1.43 9.15
CA SER A 4 7.21 1.59 7.73
C SER A 4 8.51 1.30 6.97
N TYR A 5 8.37 0.62 5.83
CA TYR A 5 9.49 0.22 4.98
C TYR A 5 9.06 0.08 3.52
N SER A 6 9.98 0.37 2.62
CA SER A 6 9.86 0.01 1.20
C SER A 6 10.55 -1.32 0.93
N GLY A 7 10.20 -1.95 -0.16
CA GLY A 7 10.88 -3.12 -0.65
C GLY A 7 11.97 -2.80 -1.67
N GLY A 8 12.24 -3.76 -2.51
CA GLY A 8 13.17 -3.66 -3.63
C GLY A 8 12.84 -4.66 -4.72
N THR A 9 13.52 -4.56 -5.84
CA THR A 9 13.31 -5.43 -7.00
C THR A 9 14.52 -6.33 -7.17
N PRO A 10 14.33 -7.66 -7.25
CA PRO A 10 15.41 -8.57 -7.60
C PRO A 10 15.96 -8.24 -9.00
N SER A 11 17.23 -8.59 -9.23
CA SER A 11 17.84 -8.35 -10.55
C SER A 11 17.03 -8.99 -11.67
N VAL A 12 16.56 -8.16 -12.60
CA VAL A 12 15.70 -8.59 -13.72
C VAL A 12 16.43 -9.54 -14.67
N GLY A 13 17.76 -9.45 -14.74
CA GLY A 13 18.59 -10.32 -15.55
C GLY A 13 18.74 -11.75 -15.03
N VAL A 14 18.35 -12.02 -13.78
CA VAL A 14 18.47 -13.32 -13.15
C VAL A 14 17.12 -14.03 -13.17
N LYS A 15 16.90 -14.89 -14.16
CA LYS A 15 15.63 -15.57 -14.39
C LYS A 15 15.18 -16.45 -13.22
N GLU A 16 16.15 -17.04 -12.51
CA GLU A 16 15.98 -17.90 -11.35
C GLU A 16 15.32 -17.19 -10.15
N TYR A 17 15.31 -15.86 -10.14
CA TYR A 17 14.66 -15.07 -9.10
C TYR A 17 13.15 -14.93 -9.28
N TYR A 18 12.64 -15.31 -10.45
CA TYR A 18 11.23 -15.13 -10.85
C TYR A 18 10.55 -16.47 -11.14
N GLY A 19 9.20 -16.43 -11.20
CA GLY A 19 8.41 -17.62 -11.53
C GLY A 19 8.20 -18.60 -10.38
N GLY A 20 8.45 -18.17 -9.14
CA GLY A 20 8.22 -18.97 -7.93
C GLY A 20 6.80 -18.91 -7.39
N GLN A 21 6.67 -18.96 -6.06
CA GLN A 21 5.40 -19.01 -5.34
C GLN A 21 5.09 -17.73 -4.52
N ILE A 22 6.04 -16.79 -4.43
CA ILE A 22 5.88 -15.59 -3.63
C ILE A 22 5.29 -14.49 -4.52
N PRO A 23 4.04 -14.05 -4.29
CA PRO A 23 3.46 -12.94 -5.03
C PRO A 23 4.35 -11.71 -4.95
N PHE A 24 4.61 -11.05 -6.07
CA PHE A 24 5.39 -9.83 -6.14
C PHE A 24 4.49 -8.66 -6.55
N ILE A 25 4.05 -7.91 -5.55
CA ILE A 25 3.03 -6.87 -5.66
C ILE A 25 3.67 -5.60 -6.23
N ARG A 26 3.12 -5.10 -7.33
CA ARG A 26 3.49 -3.82 -7.95
C ARG A 26 2.55 -2.71 -7.49
N SER A 27 2.96 -1.44 -7.66
CA SER A 27 2.17 -0.28 -7.20
C SER A 27 0.76 -0.20 -7.79
N ALA A 28 0.55 -0.68 -9.02
CA ALA A 28 -0.78 -0.77 -9.62
C ALA A 28 -1.66 -1.90 -9.04
N GLU A 29 -1.06 -2.82 -8.27
CA GLU A 29 -1.72 -4.01 -7.73
C GLU A 29 -1.96 -3.93 -6.21
N ILE A 30 -1.73 -2.78 -5.57
CA ILE A 30 -1.83 -2.62 -4.11
C ILE A 30 -3.22 -2.90 -3.52
N ASN A 31 -4.26 -2.90 -4.34
CA ASN A 31 -5.63 -3.28 -3.99
C ASN A 31 -6.09 -4.60 -4.62
N SER A 32 -5.21 -5.29 -5.36
CA SER A 32 -5.55 -6.49 -6.10
C SER A 32 -5.49 -7.74 -5.22
N GLU A 33 -6.35 -8.71 -5.53
CA GLU A 33 -6.32 -10.06 -4.97
C GLU A 33 -5.41 -11.00 -5.78
N ILE A 34 -4.87 -10.52 -6.90
CA ILE A 34 -3.99 -11.26 -7.79
C ILE A 34 -2.79 -10.40 -8.19
N THR A 35 -1.71 -11.04 -8.56
CA THR A 35 -0.54 -10.41 -9.18
C THR A 35 -0.09 -11.23 -10.38
N GLU A 36 0.58 -10.58 -11.32
CA GLU A 36 1.16 -11.25 -12.49
C GLU A 36 2.56 -11.80 -12.22
N LEU A 37 3.28 -11.21 -11.26
CA LEU A 37 4.66 -11.55 -10.97
C LEU A 37 4.79 -12.34 -9.66
N PHE A 38 5.71 -13.31 -9.71
CA PHE A 38 6.05 -14.13 -8.54
C PHE A 38 7.56 -14.21 -8.40
N LEU A 39 8.04 -14.19 -7.16
CA LEU A 39 9.44 -14.42 -6.83
C LEU A 39 9.66 -15.86 -6.35
N THR A 40 10.88 -16.33 -6.54
CA THR A 40 11.38 -17.50 -5.83
C THR A 40 11.90 -17.10 -4.45
N GLU A 41 12.11 -18.07 -3.56
CA GLU A 41 12.79 -17.86 -2.28
C GLU A 41 14.20 -17.26 -2.48
N GLU A 42 14.90 -17.70 -3.53
CA GLU A 42 16.21 -17.18 -3.89
C GLU A 42 16.11 -15.71 -4.33
N GLY A 43 15.13 -15.34 -5.14
CA GLY A 43 14.89 -13.96 -5.57
C GLY A 43 14.57 -13.04 -4.38
N LEU A 44 13.75 -13.51 -3.44
CA LEU A 44 13.47 -12.76 -2.21
C LEU A 44 14.75 -12.59 -1.36
N LYS A 45 15.51 -13.65 -1.15
CA LYS A 45 16.71 -13.66 -0.31
C LYS A 45 17.84 -12.80 -0.89
N ASN A 46 17.99 -12.76 -2.21
CA ASN A 46 19.06 -12.04 -2.89
C ASN A 46 18.66 -10.63 -3.38
N SER A 47 17.64 -10.05 -2.76
CA SER A 47 17.18 -8.71 -3.08
C SER A 47 16.80 -7.93 -1.83
N SER A 48 16.44 -6.67 -2.00
CA SER A 48 15.83 -5.85 -0.96
C SER A 48 14.28 -5.87 -1.00
N ALA A 49 13.68 -6.79 -1.74
CA ALA A 49 12.25 -7.04 -1.68
C ALA A 49 11.84 -7.42 -0.24
N ARG A 50 10.72 -6.90 0.24
CA ARG A 50 10.26 -7.11 1.61
C ARG A 50 8.84 -7.65 1.63
N LEU A 51 8.61 -8.59 2.54
CA LEU A 51 7.31 -9.21 2.71
C LEU A 51 6.33 -8.29 3.43
N VAL A 52 5.07 -8.38 3.02
CA VAL A 52 3.92 -7.78 3.67
C VAL A 52 2.89 -8.86 4.01
N ALA A 53 2.08 -8.58 5.01
CA ALA A 53 0.96 -9.43 5.40
C ALA A 53 -0.35 -8.88 4.84
N VAL A 54 -1.35 -9.74 4.71
CA VAL A 54 -2.72 -9.31 4.40
C VAL A 54 -3.19 -8.30 5.44
N GLY A 55 -3.72 -7.16 4.98
CA GLY A 55 -4.19 -6.07 5.81
C GLY A 55 -3.16 -4.96 6.07
N ASP A 56 -1.89 -5.14 5.73
CA ASP A 56 -0.92 -4.04 5.80
C ASP A 56 -1.34 -2.88 4.87
N ILE A 57 -1.09 -1.65 5.30
CA ILE A 57 -1.30 -0.48 4.44
C ILE A 57 -0.19 -0.43 3.41
N LEU A 58 -0.55 -0.31 2.14
CA LEU A 58 0.38 -0.14 1.03
C LEU A 58 0.18 1.24 0.41
N TYR A 59 1.24 2.02 0.39
CA TYR A 59 1.25 3.38 -0.16
C TYR A 59 2.13 3.42 -1.42
N ALA A 60 1.54 3.80 -2.55
CA ALA A 60 2.27 3.92 -3.81
C ALA A 60 3.05 5.23 -3.86
N LEU A 61 4.36 5.13 -4.14
CA LEU A 61 5.28 6.26 -4.11
C LEU A 61 5.54 6.84 -5.50
N TYR A 62 5.48 6.02 -6.57
CA TYR A 62 6.02 6.36 -7.88
C TYR A 62 4.98 6.40 -8.99
N GLY A 63 5.23 7.28 -9.96
CA GLY A 63 4.52 7.34 -11.23
C GLY A 63 3.06 7.76 -11.12
N ALA A 64 2.24 7.25 -12.03
CA ALA A 64 0.81 7.59 -12.12
C ALA A 64 -0.01 7.14 -10.89
N THR A 65 0.50 6.17 -10.12
CA THR A 65 -0.13 5.67 -8.91
C THR A 65 0.29 6.40 -7.63
N SER A 66 1.20 7.39 -7.72
CA SER A 66 1.67 8.15 -6.55
C SER A 66 0.51 8.64 -5.68
N GLY A 67 0.61 8.36 -4.38
CA GLY A 67 -0.41 8.72 -3.39
C GLY A 67 -1.61 7.77 -3.31
N GLU A 68 -1.68 6.73 -4.15
CA GLU A 68 -2.69 5.68 -3.97
C GLU A 68 -2.41 4.87 -2.70
N VAL A 69 -3.50 4.50 -2.03
CA VAL A 69 -3.46 3.75 -0.77
C VAL A 69 -4.28 2.48 -0.91
N GLY A 70 -3.65 1.36 -0.63
CA GLY A 70 -4.28 0.04 -0.61
C GLY A 70 -4.16 -0.64 0.74
N ARG A 71 -4.94 -1.72 0.89
CA ARG A 71 -4.78 -2.71 1.94
C ARG A 71 -4.33 -4.00 1.27
N ALA A 72 -3.18 -4.54 1.67
CA ALA A 72 -2.67 -5.78 1.09
C ALA A 72 -3.73 -6.89 1.17
N ARG A 73 -4.09 -7.44 0.04
CA ARG A 73 -5.00 -8.59 -0.07
C ARG A 73 -4.26 -9.90 -0.28
N LEU A 74 -2.97 -9.79 -0.54
CA LEU A 74 -2.04 -10.90 -0.72
C LEU A 74 -0.94 -10.83 0.34
N LYS A 75 -0.53 -11.99 0.84
CA LYS A 75 0.77 -12.12 1.48
C LYS A 75 1.81 -12.25 0.37
N GLY A 76 2.72 -11.32 0.29
CA GLY A 76 3.69 -11.29 -0.80
C GLY A 76 4.82 -10.31 -0.53
N ALA A 77 5.65 -10.09 -1.53
CA ALA A 77 6.76 -9.16 -1.50
C ALA A 77 6.39 -7.86 -2.23
N ILE A 78 6.97 -6.75 -1.82
CA ILE A 78 6.83 -5.44 -2.44
C ILE A 78 8.16 -4.92 -2.96
N ASN A 79 8.10 -4.07 -3.98
CA ASN A 79 9.25 -3.37 -4.54
C ASN A 79 9.47 -2.00 -3.88
N GLN A 80 10.43 -1.23 -4.39
CA GLN A 80 10.80 0.11 -3.92
C GLN A 80 9.73 1.19 -4.19
N ALA A 81 8.78 0.94 -5.07
CA ALA A 81 7.70 1.87 -5.40
C ALA A 81 6.54 1.82 -4.41
N ILE A 82 6.59 0.93 -3.41
CA ILE A 82 5.56 0.76 -2.39
C ILE A 82 6.19 0.97 -1.02
N LEU A 83 5.54 1.77 -0.18
CA LEU A 83 5.80 1.87 1.26
C LEU A 83 4.74 1.06 2.00
N ALA A 84 5.17 0.03 2.73
CA ALA A 84 4.32 -0.65 3.70
C ALA A 84 4.28 0.16 4.99
N ILE A 85 3.09 0.34 5.57
CA ILE A 85 2.88 1.07 6.82
C ILE A 85 2.09 0.18 7.76
N LYS A 86 2.68 -0.06 8.94
CA LYS A 86 2.11 -0.89 10.01
C LYS A 86 1.95 -0.04 11.27
N PRO A 87 0.76 0.52 11.53
CA PRO A 87 0.51 1.28 12.74
C PRO A 87 0.72 0.43 13.99
N HIS A 88 1.24 1.04 15.06
CA HIS A 88 1.29 0.40 16.37
C HIS A 88 -0.13 0.26 16.94
N THR A 89 -0.30 -0.57 17.96
CA THR A 89 -1.61 -0.95 18.54
C THR A 89 -2.45 0.20 19.07
N ASP A 90 -1.86 1.36 19.33
CA ASP A 90 -2.54 2.58 19.79
C ASP A 90 -3.21 3.37 18.65
N TYR A 91 -3.04 2.91 17.40
CA TYR A 91 -3.55 3.57 16.20
C TYR A 91 -4.35 2.61 15.34
N ASP A 92 -5.51 3.04 14.92
CA ASP A 92 -6.36 2.23 14.03
C ASP A 92 -5.84 2.28 12.58
N SER A 93 -5.57 1.12 12.04
CA SER A 93 -5.00 0.94 10.70
C SER A 93 -5.96 1.39 9.59
N GLU A 94 -7.27 1.19 9.77
CA GLU A 94 -8.26 1.63 8.79
C GLU A 94 -8.43 3.14 8.80
N TYR A 95 -8.44 3.75 9.99
CA TYR A 95 -8.45 5.21 10.13
C TYR A 95 -7.27 5.85 9.39
N LEU A 96 -6.06 5.32 9.61
CA LEU A 96 -4.87 5.85 8.94
C LEU A 96 -4.95 5.68 7.42
N ALA A 97 -5.42 4.54 6.93
CA ALA A 97 -5.59 4.32 5.49
C ALA A 97 -6.59 5.32 4.88
N GLN A 98 -7.72 5.56 5.54
CA GLN A 98 -8.71 6.53 5.09
C GLN A 98 -8.19 7.98 5.14
N TRP A 99 -7.43 8.32 6.18
CA TRP A 99 -6.79 9.62 6.28
C TRP A 99 -5.80 9.86 5.12
N LEU A 100 -4.97 8.87 4.81
CA LEU A 100 -4.02 8.95 3.70
C LEU A 100 -4.73 9.08 2.35
N ARG A 101 -5.83 8.36 2.13
CA ARG A 101 -6.66 8.47 0.91
C ARG A 101 -7.26 9.87 0.78
N LYS A 102 -7.85 10.39 1.85
CA LYS A 102 -8.41 11.75 1.89
C LYS A 102 -7.35 12.79 1.58
N SER A 103 -6.15 12.61 2.10
CA SER A 103 -5.05 13.57 2.00
C SER A 103 -4.25 13.47 0.69
N LYS A 104 -4.55 12.51 -0.19
CA LYS A 104 -3.80 12.26 -1.42
C LYS A 104 -3.55 13.51 -2.23
N HIS A 105 -4.60 14.29 -2.52
CA HIS A 105 -4.50 15.47 -3.36
C HIS A 105 -3.57 16.53 -2.75
N SER A 106 -3.74 16.85 -1.48
CA SER A 106 -2.88 17.83 -0.79
C SER A 106 -1.43 17.38 -0.66
N ILE A 107 -1.20 16.08 -0.46
CA ILE A 107 0.17 15.52 -0.41
C ILE A 107 0.84 15.68 -1.78
N ILE A 108 0.15 15.31 -2.85
CA ILE A 108 0.69 15.43 -4.21
C ILE A 108 0.94 16.89 -4.57
N GLU A 109 0.02 17.79 -4.30
CA GLU A 109 0.20 19.22 -4.54
C GLU A 109 1.40 19.79 -3.78
N THR A 110 1.57 19.40 -2.51
CA THR A 110 2.64 19.93 -1.67
C THR A 110 4.01 19.42 -2.11
N TYR A 111 4.14 18.14 -2.45
CA TYR A 111 5.44 17.49 -2.59
C TYR A 111 5.84 17.16 -4.03
N LEU A 112 4.89 17.12 -4.98
CA LEU A 112 5.20 16.85 -6.39
C LEU A 112 5.11 18.10 -7.29
N GLN A 113 4.80 19.27 -6.75
CA GLN A 113 4.93 20.52 -7.49
C GLN A 113 6.38 20.91 -7.65
N GLY A 114 6.79 21.28 -8.85
CA GLY A 114 8.15 21.73 -9.14
C GLY A 114 9.07 20.69 -9.74
N GLY A 115 8.55 19.61 -10.34
CA GLY A 115 9.31 18.66 -11.14
C GLY A 115 9.84 17.43 -10.39
N GLN A 116 9.49 17.22 -9.13
CA GLN A 116 9.69 15.94 -8.47
C GLN A 116 8.63 14.94 -8.97
N GLY A 117 9.07 13.91 -9.70
CA GLY A 117 8.19 12.90 -10.29
C GLY A 117 7.66 11.86 -9.31
N ASN A 118 8.26 11.74 -8.12
CA ASN A 118 7.96 10.66 -7.16
C ASN A 118 7.93 11.15 -5.72
N LEU A 119 7.03 10.56 -4.92
CA LEU A 119 7.09 10.67 -3.47
C LEU A 119 8.23 9.78 -2.93
N SER A 120 8.79 10.16 -1.80
CA SER A 120 9.74 9.30 -1.08
C SER A 120 9.10 8.73 0.19
N GLY A 121 9.60 7.58 0.64
CA GLY A 121 9.20 7.03 1.93
C GLY A 121 9.44 8.00 3.09
N THR A 122 10.49 8.80 3.03
CA THR A 122 10.80 9.85 4.02
C THR A 122 9.69 10.90 4.10
N ILE A 123 9.23 11.42 2.95
CA ILE A 123 8.11 12.38 2.91
C ILE A 123 6.87 11.80 3.59
N VAL A 124 6.51 10.56 3.25
CA VAL A 124 5.31 9.93 3.83
C VAL A 124 5.46 9.69 5.34
N LYS A 125 6.65 9.33 5.81
CA LYS A 125 6.94 9.12 7.24
C LYS A 125 6.87 10.41 8.07
N GLU A 126 7.12 11.55 7.44
CA GLU A 126 7.11 12.89 8.07
C GLU A 126 5.74 13.56 8.02
N LEU A 127 4.74 12.96 7.39
CA LEU A 127 3.39 13.49 7.39
C LEU A 127 2.83 13.60 8.80
N SER A 128 2.28 14.75 9.12
CA SER A 128 1.62 15.00 10.39
C SER A 128 0.17 14.55 10.31
N VAL A 129 -0.22 13.61 11.15
CA VAL A 129 -1.56 13.03 11.19
C VAL A 129 -2.19 13.31 12.54
N ASP A 130 -3.34 13.98 12.53
CA ASP A 130 -4.12 14.20 13.74
C ASP A 130 -4.98 12.96 14.02
N PHE A 131 -4.74 12.34 15.18
CA PHE A 131 -5.48 11.17 15.63
C PHE A 131 -6.42 11.57 16.76
N PRO A 132 -7.73 11.32 16.62
CA PRO A 132 -8.65 11.35 17.75
C PRO A 132 -8.40 10.16 18.70
N SER A 133 -9.25 9.99 19.70
CA SER A 133 -9.16 8.82 20.58
C SER A 133 -9.23 7.50 19.77
N LEU A 134 -8.59 6.45 20.26
CA LEU A 134 -8.61 5.13 19.56
C LEU A 134 -10.04 4.62 19.32
N LYS A 135 -10.96 4.93 20.23
CA LYS A 135 -12.39 4.59 20.09
C LYS A 135 -13.00 5.29 18.88
N GLU A 136 -12.72 6.57 18.70
CA GLU A 136 -13.20 7.35 17.55
C GLU A 136 -12.52 6.91 16.25
N GLN A 137 -11.21 6.65 16.27
CA GLN A 137 -10.49 6.09 15.12
C GLN A 137 -11.17 4.81 14.62
N LYS A 138 -11.47 3.88 15.52
CA LYS A 138 -12.16 2.61 15.18
C LYS A 138 -13.56 2.86 14.62
N ALA A 139 -14.33 3.75 15.22
CA ALA A 139 -15.68 4.07 14.75
C ALA A 139 -15.65 4.66 13.34
N VAL A 140 -14.74 5.58 13.06
CA VAL A 140 -14.57 6.19 11.73
C VAL A 140 -14.04 5.16 10.72
N GLY A 141 -13.04 4.39 11.08
CA GLY A 141 -12.47 3.34 10.23
C GLY A 141 -13.50 2.29 9.84
N ASP A 142 -14.28 1.79 10.80
CA ASP A 142 -15.35 0.81 10.57
C ASP A 142 -16.45 1.36 9.66
N PHE A 143 -16.84 2.63 9.85
CA PHE A 143 -17.83 3.28 9.00
C PHE A 143 -17.39 3.34 7.53
N PHE A 144 -16.18 3.81 7.25
CA PHE A 144 -15.68 3.89 5.88
C PHE A 144 -15.43 2.51 5.27
N ARG A 145 -14.95 1.54 6.05
CA ARG A 145 -14.82 0.16 5.59
C ARG A 145 -16.16 -0.44 5.16
N GLN A 146 -17.23 -0.17 5.91
CA GLN A 146 -18.57 -0.61 5.54
C GLN A 146 -19.04 0.04 4.24
N LEU A 147 -18.79 1.36 4.05
CA LEU A 147 -19.11 2.06 2.80
C LEU A 147 -18.34 1.47 1.62
N ASP A 148 -17.04 1.25 1.75
CA ASP A 148 -16.22 0.66 0.70
C ASP A 148 -16.72 -0.74 0.29
N ASN A 149 -17.13 -1.55 1.27
CA ASN A 149 -17.73 -2.87 1.02
C ASN A 149 -19.05 -2.76 0.26
N LEU A 150 -19.93 -1.83 0.62
CA LEU A 150 -21.20 -1.60 -0.06
C LEU A 150 -20.98 -1.14 -1.50
N ILE A 151 -20.04 -0.24 -1.74
CA ILE A 151 -19.67 0.24 -3.08
C ILE A 151 -19.19 -0.94 -3.93
N THR A 152 -18.27 -1.74 -3.40
CA THR A 152 -17.72 -2.91 -4.10
C THR A 152 -18.81 -3.93 -4.46
N LEU A 153 -19.72 -4.22 -3.53
CA LEU A 153 -20.84 -5.13 -3.77
C LEU A 153 -21.79 -4.59 -4.84
N HIS A 154 -22.04 -3.29 -4.84
CA HIS A 154 -22.89 -2.65 -5.83
C HIS A 154 -22.27 -2.69 -7.23
N GLN A 155 -20.98 -2.41 -7.36
CA GLN A 155 -20.23 -2.50 -8.63
C GLN A 155 -20.27 -3.92 -9.18
N ARG A 156 -19.95 -4.94 -8.37
CA ARG A 156 -20.01 -6.35 -8.78
C ARG A 156 -21.41 -6.79 -9.24
N LYS A 157 -22.47 -6.19 -8.66
CA LYS A 157 -23.84 -6.47 -9.07
C LYS A 157 -24.15 -5.87 -10.45
N GLN A 158 -23.63 -4.67 -10.73
CA GLN A 158 -23.82 -4.04 -12.04
C GLN A 158 -23.07 -4.77 -13.16
N GLU A 159 -21.87 -5.27 -12.89
CA GLU A 159 -21.06 -6.04 -13.87
C GLU A 159 -21.68 -7.38 -14.27
N ARG A 160 -22.65 -7.89 -13.51
CA ARG A 160 -23.37 -9.16 -13.78
C ARG A 160 -24.67 -8.99 -14.54
N ILE A 161 -25.06 -7.78 -14.84
CA ILE A 161 -26.25 -7.45 -15.65
C ILE A 161 -25.82 -7.17 -17.08
#